data_86486348a2fbebd5dd055ba97fdfd29c
#
_entry.id   86486348a2fbebd5dd055ba97fdfd29c
#
_cell.length_a   1.000
_cell.length_b   1.000
_cell.length_c   1.000
_cell.angle_alpha   90.00
_cell.angle_beta   90.00
_cell.angle_gamma   90.00
#
_symmetry.space_group_name_H-M   'P 1'
#
loop_
_entity.id
_entity.type
_entity.pdbx_description
1 polymer ?
#
loop_
_entity_poly.entity_id
_entity_poly.type
_entity_poly.pdbx_seq_one_letter_code
_entity_poly.pdbx_strand_id
1 'polypeptide(L)'
;MDNQQVLDLFVGRGMVDTALAQDILSEIESSGKEVGEILADYQVISSSDDIWPIIAQELGTQLIDLANFEPPEALLGLVPAGMARLHGALPVSYDSDGISVCLTDPLNPQILEDLHFAIGQEVKLMVAPDYLVEQKINDLYGGQEKAMEDILSQLDGGLNFEGSEGSMEEEANSAPIMRYVDLVLFQAIREKASDIHFEPFENEFKIRYRVDGSLYEMAPPPKHLALPIISRVKVMSNMNIAERRVPQDGRIVKQ
;
A
#
# COMPACT_ATOMS: atom_id res chain seq x y z
N MET A 1 0.19 5.64 13.20
CA MET A 1 0.46 5.30 14.63
C MET A 1 -0.62 5.90 15.53
N ASP A 2 -1.06 5.22 16.60
CA ASP A 2 -2.09 5.74 17.52
C ASP A 2 -1.46 6.74 18.51
N ASN A 3 -1.95 7.99 18.49
CA ASN A 3 -1.44 9.09 19.34
C ASN A 3 -1.62 8.79 20.83
N GLN A 4 -2.72 8.11 21.21
CA GLN A 4 -2.96 7.74 22.60
C GLN A 4 -1.89 6.76 23.12
N GLN A 5 -1.54 5.75 22.32
CA GLN A 5 -0.53 4.77 22.70
C GLN A 5 0.85 5.42 22.88
N VAL A 6 1.21 6.38 22.02
CA VAL A 6 2.45 7.14 22.17
C VAL A 6 2.44 7.92 23.47
N LEU A 7 1.37 8.66 23.77
CA LEU A 7 1.28 9.42 25.02
C LEU A 7 1.28 8.55 26.25
N ASP A 8 0.59 7.40 26.22
CA ASP A 8 0.60 6.44 27.34
C ASP A 8 2.02 5.94 27.63
N LEU A 9 2.83 5.73 26.58
CA LEU A 9 4.24 5.38 26.73
C LEU A 9 5.04 6.51 27.43
N PHE A 10 4.82 7.78 27.05
CA PHE A 10 5.50 8.92 27.66
C PHE A 10 5.06 9.15 29.11
N VAL A 11 3.77 8.92 29.42
CA VAL A 11 3.25 8.93 30.79
C VAL A 11 3.85 7.82 31.64
N GLY A 12 3.92 6.59 31.09
CA GLY A 12 4.52 5.45 31.77
C GLY A 12 5.99 5.65 32.12
N ARG A 13 6.72 6.44 31.35
CA ARG A 13 8.11 6.83 31.60
C ARG A 13 8.26 8.06 32.51
N GLY A 14 7.15 8.67 32.90
CA GLY A 14 7.16 9.88 33.73
C GLY A 14 7.70 11.12 33.02
N MET A 15 7.74 11.12 31.68
CA MET A 15 8.15 12.27 30.87
C MET A 15 7.02 13.28 30.69
N VAL A 16 5.78 12.80 30.76
CA VAL A 16 4.54 13.59 30.67
C VAL A 16 3.64 13.14 31.80
N ASP A 17 2.94 14.06 32.46
CA ASP A 17 1.87 13.69 33.40
C ASP A 17 0.53 13.53 32.66
N THR A 18 -0.46 12.95 33.34
CA THR A 18 -1.77 12.64 32.73
C THR A 18 -2.53 13.91 32.31
N ALA A 19 -2.35 15.03 33.00
CA ALA A 19 -3.02 16.28 32.65
C ALA A 19 -2.43 16.87 31.37
N LEU A 20 -1.10 16.92 31.28
CA LEU A 20 -0.41 17.36 30.09
C LEU A 20 -0.68 16.45 28.87
N ALA A 21 -0.79 15.12 29.09
CA ALA A 21 -1.16 14.19 28.01
C ALA A 21 -2.54 14.50 27.41
N GLN A 22 -3.52 14.87 28.25
CA GLN A 22 -4.85 15.29 27.80
C GLN A 22 -4.82 16.61 27.02
N ASP A 23 -4.02 17.58 27.47
CA ASP A 23 -3.84 18.85 26.76
C ASP A 23 -3.21 18.62 25.38
N ILE A 24 -2.18 17.77 25.30
CA ILE A 24 -1.53 17.39 24.05
C ILE A 24 -2.52 16.70 23.10
N LEU A 25 -3.33 15.77 23.58
CA LEU A 25 -4.36 15.11 22.73
C LEU A 25 -5.35 16.13 22.17
N SER A 26 -5.83 17.04 22.99
CA SER A 26 -6.76 18.10 22.56
C SER A 26 -6.12 19.02 21.50
N GLU A 27 -4.82 19.28 21.62
CA GLU A 27 -4.09 20.07 20.64
C GLU A 27 -3.86 19.32 19.32
N ILE A 28 -3.57 18.01 19.37
CA ILE A 28 -3.50 17.16 18.18
C ILE A 28 -4.82 17.21 17.40
N GLU A 29 -5.96 17.02 18.10
CA GLU A 29 -7.30 17.04 17.47
C GLU A 29 -7.64 18.41 16.85
N SER A 30 -7.20 19.51 17.48
CA SER A 30 -7.52 20.86 17.02
C SER A 30 -6.59 21.38 15.93
N SER A 31 -5.29 21.02 15.98
CA SER A 31 -4.26 21.54 15.07
C SER A 31 -3.99 20.61 13.86
N GLY A 32 -4.27 19.31 14.00
CA GLY A 32 -3.91 18.31 13.01
C GLY A 32 -2.41 18.01 12.91
N LYS A 33 -1.61 18.52 13.88
CA LYS A 33 -0.17 18.23 13.96
C LYS A 33 0.09 16.82 14.46
N GLU A 34 1.23 16.27 14.12
CA GLU A 34 1.67 14.96 14.62
C GLU A 34 2.07 15.03 16.10
N VAL A 35 1.91 13.92 16.81
CA VAL A 35 2.21 13.84 18.26
C VAL A 35 3.67 14.22 18.57
N GLY A 36 4.63 13.85 17.71
CA GLY A 36 6.04 14.21 17.87
C GLY A 36 6.29 15.72 17.78
N GLU A 37 5.59 16.42 16.88
CA GLU A 37 5.70 17.87 16.76
C GLU A 37 5.18 18.59 18.01
N ILE A 38 4.04 18.15 18.53
CA ILE A 38 3.45 18.77 19.73
C ILE A 38 4.29 18.46 20.97
N LEU A 39 4.80 17.23 21.12
CA LEU A 39 5.73 16.90 22.19
C LEU A 39 7.00 17.77 22.16
N ALA A 40 7.49 18.12 20.97
CA ALA A 40 8.61 19.05 20.81
C ALA A 40 8.20 20.50 21.13
N ASP A 41 7.01 20.95 20.71
CA ASP A 41 6.47 22.28 21.04
C ASP A 41 6.34 22.46 22.57
N TYR A 42 5.94 21.40 23.28
CA TYR A 42 5.90 21.39 24.77
C TYR A 42 7.25 21.14 25.43
N GLN A 43 8.32 21.04 24.65
CA GLN A 43 9.70 20.79 25.13
C GLN A 43 9.87 19.48 25.93
N VAL A 44 9.00 18.51 25.71
CA VAL A 44 9.12 17.15 26.27
C VAL A 44 10.27 16.39 25.59
N ILE A 45 10.43 16.63 24.30
CA ILE A 45 11.53 16.16 23.45
C ILE A 45 12.16 17.34 22.71
N SER A 46 13.36 17.18 22.15
CA SER A 46 14.05 18.25 21.44
C SER A 46 13.63 18.37 19.98
N SER A 47 13.26 17.26 19.37
CA SER A 47 12.84 17.15 17.97
C SER A 47 11.72 16.12 17.85
N SER A 48 10.84 16.27 16.87
CA SER A 48 9.78 15.29 16.57
C SER A 48 10.32 13.87 16.37
N ASP A 49 11.53 13.73 15.82
CA ASP A 49 12.17 12.43 15.58
C ASP A 49 12.69 11.75 16.85
N ASP A 50 12.80 12.47 17.99
CA ASP A 50 13.26 11.90 19.26
C ASP A 50 12.25 10.89 19.84
N ILE A 51 11.02 10.79 19.30
CA ILE A 51 10.07 9.76 19.71
C ILE A 51 10.56 8.35 19.31
N TRP A 52 11.26 8.20 18.18
CA TRP A 52 11.62 6.90 17.62
C TRP A 52 12.62 6.13 18.47
N PRO A 53 13.73 6.75 18.97
CA PRO A 53 14.60 6.10 19.94
C PRO A 53 13.87 5.66 21.22
N ILE A 54 12.88 6.44 21.68
CA ILE A 54 12.10 6.14 22.88
C ILE A 54 11.19 4.92 22.62
N ILE A 55 10.52 4.87 21.46
CA ILE A 55 9.69 3.74 21.04
C ILE A 55 10.57 2.47 20.88
N ALA A 56 11.72 2.57 20.22
CA ALA A 56 12.61 1.44 20.03
C ALA A 56 13.09 0.86 21.37
N GLN A 57 13.41 1.73 22.34
CA GLN A 57 13.79 1.30 23.69
C GLN A 57 12.65 0.63 24.43
N GLU A 58 11.41 1.12 24.29
CA GLU A 58 10.23 0.52 24.93
C GLU A 58 9.94 -0.87 24.39
N LEU A 59 10.04 -1.03 23.07
CA LEU A 59 9.82 -2.29 22.38
C LEU A 59 11.01 -3.26 22.49
N GLY A 60 12.11 -2.86 23.13
CA GLY A 60 13.32 -3.67 23.28
C GLY A 60 14.00 -3.99 21.96
N THR A 61 13.85 -3.12 20.96
CA THR A 61 14.39 -3.30 19.61
C THR A 61 15.36 -2.19 19.22
N GLN A 62 15.86 -2.22 17.97
CA GLN A 62 16.83 -1.28 17.46
C GLN A 62 16.19 -0.26 16.53
N LEU A 63 16.68 0.97 16.61
CA LEU A 63 16.42 2.01 15.61
C LEU A 63 17.34 1.80 14.42
N ILE A 64 16.78 1.82 13.20
CA ILE A 64 17.54 1.72 11.95
C ILE A 64 17.44 3.02 11.15
N ASP A 65 18.56 3.41 10.53
CA ASP A 65 18.59 4.51 9.55
C ASP A 65 18.19 4.00 8.16
N LEU A 66 17.06 4.50 7.65
CA LEU A 66 16.54 4.17 6.33
C LEU A 66 16.94 5.17 5.24
N ALA A 67 17.61 6.29 5.55
CA ALA A 67 17.91 7.34 4.57
C ALA A 67 18.69 6.81 3.37
N ASN A 68 19.70 5.96 3.61
CA ASN A 68 20.54 5.35 2.57
C ASN A 68 20.28 3.85 2.42
N PHE A 69 19.13 3.38 2.89
CA PHE A 69 18.82 1.96 2.85
C PHE A 69 18.37 1.53 1.46
N GLU A 70 19.06 0.55 0.88
CA GLU A 70 18.77 -0.08 -0.40
C GLU A 70 18.71 -1.59 -0.20
N PRO A 71 17.52 -2.19 -0.02
CA PRO A 71 17.39 -3.63 0.15
C PRO A 71 17.65 -4.38 -1.16
N PRO A 72 18.24 -5.57 -1.11
CA PRO A 72 18.33 -6.45 -2.27
C PRO A 72 16.93 -6.90 -2.70
N GLU A 73 16.71 -7.09 -3.99
CA GLU A 73 15.43 -7.51 -4.57
C GLU A 73 14.87 -8.80 -3.94
N ALA A 74 15.77 -9.74 -3.59
CA ALA A 74 15.41 -10.99 -2.92
C ALA A 74 14.77 -10.75 -1.54
N LEU A 75 15.16 -9.71 -0.81
CA LEU A 75 14.60 -9.36 0.48
C LEU A 75 13.18 -8.77 0.32
N LEU A 76 12.98 -7.92 -0.69
CA LEU A 76 11.66 -7.37 -1.00
C LEU A 76 10.65 -8.46 -1.39
N GLY A 77 11.12 -9.51 -2.07
CA GLY A 77 10.28 -10.65 -2.44
C GLY A 77 9.78 -11.50 -1.26
N LEU A 78 10.33 -11.34 -0.06
CA LEU A 78 9.86 -12.05 1.15
C LEU A 78 8.57 -11.44 1.72
N VAL A 79 8.35 -10.15 1.51
CA VAL A 79 7.09 -9.47 1.89
C VAL A 79 6.39 -9.03 0.60
N PRO A 80 5.26 -9.64 0.23
CA PRO A 80 4.50 -9.23 -0.94
C PRO A 80 4.11 -7.74 -0.88
N ALA A 81 4.11 -7.05 -2.02
CA ALA A 81 3.86 -5.61 -2.07
C ALA A 81 2.48 -5.22 -1.48
N GLY A 82 1.46 -6.06 -1.69
CA GLY A 82 0.14 -5.87 -1.08
C GLY A 82 0.20 -5.89 0.45
N MET A 83 0.99 -6.78 1.04
CA MET A 83 1.19 -6.85 2.49
C MET A 83 2.03 -5.69 3.00
N ALA A 84 3.11 -5.34 2.29
CA ALA A 84 3.96 -4.21 2.64
C ALA A 84 3.13 -2.92 2.76
N ARG A 85 2.21 -2.69 1.82
CA ARG A 85 1.32 -1.52 1.82
C ARG A 85 0.21 -1.61 2.85
N LEU A 86 -0.47 -2.78 2.95
CA LEU A 86 -1.60 -2.94 3.89
C LEU A 86 -1.16 -2.74 5.34
N HIS A 87 -0.01 -3.30 5.69
CA HIS A 87 0.51 -3.30 7.05
C HIS A 87 1.58 -2.23 7.30
N GLY A 88 1.92 -1.42 6.28
CA GLY A 88 3.01 -0.46 6.39
C GLY A 88 4.34 -1.13 6.77
N ALA A 89 4.64 -2.30 6.19
CA ALA A 89 5.74 -3.15 6.58
C ALA A 89 6.86 -3.16 5.53
N LEU A 90 8.05 -2.72 5.92
CA LEU A 90 9.26 -2.71 5.09
C LEU A 90 10.23 -3.78 5.58
N PRO A 91 10.58 -4.80 4.79
CA PRO A 91 11.63 -5.74 5.16
C PRO A 91 13.00 -5.06 5.09
N VAL A 92 13.78 -5.21 6.16
CA VAL A 92 15.10 -4.54 6.29
C VAL A 92 16.25 -5.50 6.37
N SER A 93 16.05 -6.73 6.86
CA SER A 93 17.07 -7.78 6.84
C SER A 93 16.43 -9.17 6.92
N TYR A 94 17.22 -10.17 6.55
CA TYR A 94 16.85 -11.58 6.65
C TYR A 94 18.06 -12.39 7.08
N ASP A 95 17.90 -13.20 8.14
CA ASP A 95 18.93 -14.06 8.68
C ASP A 95 18.39 -15.46 9.04
N SER A 96 19.22 -16.30 9.70
CA SER A 96 18.80 -17.64 10.15
C SER A 96 17.65 -17.64 11.16
N ASP A 97 17.44 -16.52 11.84
CA ASP A 97 16.46 -16.37 12.91
C ASP A 97 15.16 -15.72 12.42
N GLY A 98 15.06 -15.32 11.15
CA GLY A 98 13.86 -14.79 10.53
C GLY A 98 14.07 -13.50 9.75
N ILE A 99 12.96 -12.83 9.46
CA ILE A 99 12.91 -11.57 8.73
C ILE A 99 12.75 -10.40 9.70
N SER A 100 13.57 -9.36 9.54
CA SER A 100 13.39 -8.11 10.28
C SER A 100 12.61 -7.11 9.43
N VAL A 101 11.61 -6.46 10.03
CA VAL A 101 10.74 -5.48 9.36
C VAL A 101 10.67 -4.17 10.15
N CYS A 102 10.60 -3.05 9.44
CA CYS A 102 10.15 -1.78 10.00
C CYS A 102 8.66 -1.59 9.71
N LEU A 103 7.91 -1.07 10.67
CA LEU A 103 6.49 -0.79 10.55
C LEU A 103 6.23 0.71 10.63
N THR A 104 5.23 1.20 9.90
CA THR A 104 4.69 2.56 10.08
C THR A 104 3.98 2.72 11.41
N ASP A 105 3.45 1.63 11.97
CA ASP A 105 2.87 1.59 13.31
C ASP A 105 3.48 0.46 14.16
N PRO A 106 4.67 0.69 14.74
CA PRO A 106 5.39 -0.33 15.51
C PRO A 106 4.74 -0.65 16.86
N LEU A 107 3.82 0.18 17.36
CA LEU A 107 3.11 -0.04 18.62
C LEU A 107 1.91 -0.97 18.47
N ASN A 108 1.50 -1.32 17.25
CA ASN A 108 0.40 -2.25 17.00
C ASN A 108 0.92 -3.70 16.89
N PRO A 109 0.76 -4.53 17.92
CA PRO A 109 1.28 -5.91 17.93
C PRO A 109 0.58 -6.82 16.91
N GLN A 110 -0.66 -6.50 16.53
CA GLN A 110 -1.45 -7.32 15.60
C GLN A 110 -0.77 -7.41 14.24
N ILE A 111 -0.11 -6.34 13.81
CA ILE A 111 0.59 -6.31 12.50
C ILE A 111 1.70 -7.37 12.46
N LEU A 112 2.46 -7.53 13.54
CA LEU A 112 3.51 -8.55 13.58
C LEU A 112 2.95 -9.98 13.55
N GLU A 113 1.83 -10.23 14.22
CA GLU A 113 1.14 -11.52 14.20
C GLU A 113 0.61 -11.83 12.79
N ASP A 114 -0.01 -10.85 12.13
CA ASP A 114 -0.53 -11.00 10.77
C ASP A 114 0.61 -11.28 9.77
N LEU A 115 1.73 -10.57 9.88
CA LEU A 115 2.92 -10.79 9.06
C LEU A 115 3.54 -12.16 9.32
N HIS A 116 3.68 -12.57 10.59
CA HIS A 116 4.20 -13.88 10.96
C HIS A 116 3.35 -15.01 10.36
N PHE A 117 2.03 -14.88 10.46
CA PHE A 117 1.10 -15.86 9.91
C PHE A 117 1.19 -15.95 8.38
N ALA A 118 1.27 -14.81 7.70
CA ALA A 118 1.27 -14.77 6.24
C ALA A 118 2.62 -15.16 5.61
N ILE A 119 3.73 -14.78 6.24
CA ILE A 119 5.08 -15.10 5.75
C ILE A 119 5.50 -16.53 6.14
N GLY A 120 4.92 -17.07 7.23
CA GLY A 120 5.24 -18.40 7.75
C GLY A 120 6.65 -18.52 8.36
N GLN A 121 7.26 -17.39 8.73
CA GLN A 121 8.59 -17.31 9.33
C GLN A 121 8.56 -16.35 10.52
N GLU A 122 9.60 -16.41 11.36
CA GLU A 122 9.77 -15.48 12.47
C GLU A 122 9.95 -14.06 11.95
N VAL A 123 9.17 -13.11 12.51
CA VAL A 123 9.21 -11.70 12.14
C VAL A 123 9.71 -10.89 13.34
N LYS A 124 10.82 -10.18 13.14
CA LYS A 124 11.46 -9.32 14.15
C LYS A 124 11.15 -7.87 13.83
N LEU A 125 10.74 -7.11 14.85
CA LEU A 125 10.50 -5.68 14.70
C LEU A 125 11.80 -4.90 14.79
N MET A 126 11.97 -3.94 13.89
CA MET A 126 12.90 -2.82 13.99
C MET A 126 12.12 -1.50 13.87
N VAL A 127 12.63 -0.44 14.45
CA VAL A 127 11.97 0.88 14.45
C VAL A 127 12.72 1.81 13.52
N ALA A 128 11.97 2.59 12.77
CA ALA A 128 12.44 3.73 11.98
C ALA A 128 11.33 4.80 11.95
N PRO A 129 11.62 6.05 11.62
CA PRO A 129 10.61 7.06 11.40
C PRO A 129 9.55 6.58 10.39
N ASP A 130 8.28 6.68 10.77
CA ASP A 130 7.15 6.17 9.98
C ASP A 130 7.09 6.76 8.58
N TYR A 131 7.34 8.06 8.45
CA TYR A 131 7.39 8.75 7.15
C TYR A 131 8.50 8.19 6.24
N LEU A 132 9.66 7.76 6.79
CA LEU A 132 10.72 7.11 6.01
C LEU A 132 10.34 5.69 5.61
N VAL A 133 9.66 4.95 6.50
CA VAL A 133 9.14 3.61 6.18
C VAL A 133 8.13 3.72 5.04
N GLU A 134 7.16 4.63 5.13
CA GLU A 134 6.17 4.87 4.10
C GLU A 134 6.79 5.31 2.77
N GLN A 135 7.71 6.26 2.80
CA GLN A 135 8.45 6.71 1.62
C GLN A 135 9.18 5.53 0.95
N LYS A 136 9.91 4.72 1.72
CA LYS A 136 10.64 3.56 1.19
C LYS A 136 9.71 2.49 0.63
N ILE A 137 8.56 2.22 1.26
CA ILE A 137 7.55 1.32 0.72
C ILE A 137 7.06 1.85 -0.64
N ASN A 138 6.75 3.13 -0.74
CA ASN A 138 6.31 3.75 -1.98
C ASN A 138 7.40 3.72 -3.06
N ASP A 139 8.66 3.94 -2.71
CA ASP A 139 9.76 3.93 -3.67
C ASP A 139 10.09 2.51 -4.15
N LEU A 140 10.11 1.53 -3.25
CA LEU A 140 10.56 0.18 -3.54
C LEU A 140 9.46 -0.73 -4.09
N TYR A 141 8.23 -0.55 -3.63
CA TYR A 141 7.07 -1.31 -4.08
C TYR A 141 6.14 -0.50 -5.01
N GLY A 142 6.29 0.81 -5.06
CA GLY A 142 5.43 1.73 -5.81
C GLY A 142 5.85 2.00 -7.26
N GLY A 143 6.98 1.44 -7.74
CA GLY A 143 7.47 1.72 -9.09
C GLY A 143 6.47 1.34 -10.21
N GLN A 144 5.60 0.39 -9.96
CA GLN A 144 4.52 0.00 -10.87
C GLN A 144 3.25 0.84 -10.66
N GLU A 145 3.00 1.35 -9.45
CA GLU A 145 1.89 2.28 -9.20
C GLU A 145 2.15 3.63 -9.88
N LYS A 146 3.38 4.15 -9.81
CA LYS A 146 3.76 5.34 -10.59
C LYS A 146 3.57 5.09 -12.10
N ALA A 147 3.98 3.93 -12.60
CA ALA A 147 3.74 3.56 -13.99
C ALA A 147 2.23 3.42 -14.29
N MET A 148 1.44 2.94 -13.33
CA MET A 148 -0.02 2.84 -13.42
C MET A 148 -0.66 4.23 -13.39
N GLU A 149 -0.26 5.10 -12.46
CA GLU A 149 -0.71 6.49 -12.37
C GLU A 149 -0.33 7.30 -13.62
N ASP A 150 0.89 7.11 -14.14
CA ASP A 150 1.33 7.75 -15.39
C ASP A 150 0.46 7.29 -16.57
N ILE A 151 0.13 6.02 -16.66
CA ILE A 151 -0.77 5.50 -17.70
C ILE A 151 -2.19 6.03 -17.47
N LEU A 152 -2.70 6.04 -16.24
CA LEU A 152 -4.01 6.58 -15.92
C LEU A 152 -4.11 8.08 -16.21
N SER A 153 -3.06 8.85 -15.90
CA SER A 153 -3.01 10.29 -16.23
C SER A 153 -2.98 10.55 -17.73
N GLN A 154 -2.29 9.70 -18.51
CA GLN A 154 -2.33 9.75 -19.97
C GLN A 154 -3.72 9.39 -20.53
N LEU A 155 -4.42 8.46 -19.89
CA LEU A 155 -5.79 8.08 -20.23
C LEU A 155 -6.80 9.18 -19.90
N ASP A 156 -6.62 9.86 -18.77
CA ASP A 156 -7.52 10.93 -18.30
C ASP A 156 -7.29 12.24 -19.07
N GLY A 157 -6.04 12.55 -19.43
CA GLY A 157 -5.67 13.78 -20.14
C GLY A 157 -5.69 13.71 -21.67
N GLY A 158 -5.68 12.50 -22.25
CA GLY A 158 -5.46 12.30 -23.68
C GLY A 158 -6.63 11.70 -24.47
N LEU A 159 -7.61 11.14 -23.81
CA LEU A 159 -8.75 10.48 -24.46
C LEU A 159 -10.05 11.19 -24.06
N ASN A 160 -10.43 12.22 -24.84
CA ASN A 160 -11.80 12.72 -24.84
C ASN A 160 -12.71 11.62 -25.43
N PHE A 161 -13.15 10.66 -24.61
CA PHE A 161 -14.15 9.66 -24.97
C PHE A 161 -15.58 10.28 -25.11
N GLU A 162 -15.75 11.56 -24.74
CA GLU A 162 -17.00 12.29 -24.98
C GLU A 162 -17.06 12.69 -26.45
N GLY A 163 -17.56 11.80 -27.31
CA GLY A 163 -17.96 12.12 -28.65
C GLY A 163 -17.17 11.52 -29.81
N SER A 164 -16.22 10.61 -29.58
CA SER A 164 -15.64 9.86 -30.68
C SER A 164 -16.55 8.70 -31.07
N GLU A 165 -16.98 8.66 -32.35
CA GLU A 165 -17.70 7.53 -32.95
C GLU A 165 -16.79 6.28 -33.14
N GLY A 166 -15.74 6.11 -32.29
CA GLY A 166 -14.88 4.95 -32.26
C GLY A 166 -15.66 3.71 -31.82
N SER A 167 -15.47 2.59 -32.48
CA SER A 167 -16.08 1.33 -32.04
C SER A 167 -15.50 0.92 -30.68
N MET A 168 -16.30 0.26 -29.82
CA MET A 168 -15.83 -0.26 -28.52
C MET A 168 -14.58 -1.18 -28.67
N GLU A 169 -14.40 -1.75 -29.83
CA GLU A 169 -13.25 -2.58 -30.17
C GLU A 169 -11.99 -1.72 -30.41
N GLU A 170 -12.14 -0.56 -31.02
CA GLU A 170 -11.03 0.40 -31.22
C GLU A 170 -10.57 0.98 -29.87
N GLU A 171 -11.51 1.34 -29.00
CA GLU A 171 -11.20 1.81 -27.65
C GLU A 171 -10.48 0.75 -26.82
N ALA A 172 -10.97 -0.51 -26.83
CA ALA A 172 -10.37 -1.63 -26.14
C ALA A 172 -8.94 -1.96 -26.65
N ASN A 173 -8.67 -1.68 -27.91
CA ASN A 173 -7.38 -1.88 -28.55
C ASN A 173 -6.48 -0.64 -28.57
N SER A 174 -6.89 0.44 -27.90
CA SER A 174 -6.02 1.61 -27.74
C SER A 174 -4.76 1.25 -26.94
N ALA A 175 -3.62 1.79 -27.35
CA ALA A 175 -2.34 1.46 -26.73
C ALA A 175 -2.30 1.70 -25.20
N PRO A 176 -2.90 2.78 -24.65
CA PRO A 176 -2.93 2.97 -23.21
C PRO A 176 -3.76 1.91 -22.46
N ILE A 177 -4.95 1.53 -22.99
CA ILE A 177 -5.80 0.47 -22.37
C ILE A 177 -5.07 -0.88 -22.40
N MET A 178 -4.42 -1.20 -23.51
CA MET A 178 -3.63 -2.44 -23.59
C MET A 178 -2.52 -2.47 -22.56
N ARG A 179 -1.73 -1.38 -22.44
CA ARG A 179 -0.66 -1.29 -21.43
C ARG A 179 -1.18 -1.38 -20.02
N TYR A 180 -2.32 -0.73 -19.74
CA TYR A 180 -2.94 -0.79 -18.42
C TYR A 180 -3.34 -2.22 -18.03
N VAL A 181 -4.09 -2.92 -18.89
CA VAL A 181 -4.50 -4.30 -18.64
C VAL A 181 -3.29 -5.23 -18.51
N ASP A 182 -2.27 -5.04 -19.36
CA ASP A 182 -1.04 -5.82 -19.30
C ASP A 182 -0.31 -5.61 -17.97
N LEU A 183 -0.27 -4.39 -17.47
CA LEU A 183 0.35 -4.08 -16.18
C LEU A 183 -0.43 -4.69 -15.01
N VAL A 184 -1.79 -4.62 -15.04
CA VAL A 184 -2.64 -5.28 -14.04
C VAL A 184 -2.39 -6.79 -13.99
N LEU A 185 -2.34 -7.45 -15.14
CA LEU A 185 -2.07 -8.90 -15.23
C LEU A 185 -0.66 -9.24 -14.75
N PHE A 186 0.33 -8.46 -15.17
CA PHE A 186 1.72 -8.67 -14.75
C PHE A 186 1.89 -8.52 -13.23
N GLN A 187 1.27 -7.48 -12.67
CA GLN A 187 1.31 -7.25 -11.23
C GLN A 187 0.64 -8.41 -10.47
N ALA A 188 -0.52 -8.87 -10.91
CA ALA A 188 -1.19 -10.02 -10.31
C ALA A 188 -0.32 -11.30 -10.31
N ILE A 189 0.40 -11.56 -11.41
CA ILE A 189 1.32 -12.71 -11.51
C ILE A 189 2.48 -12.53 -10.52
N ARG A 190 3.06 -11.34 -10.43
CA ARG A 190 4.16 -11.03 -9.52
C ARG A 190 3.74 -11.19 -8.05
N GLU A 191 2.54 -10.72 -7.70
CA GLU A 191 1.94 -10.85 -6.37
C GLU A 191 1.45 -12.28 -6.07
N LYS A 192 1.58 -13.21 -7.03
CA LYS A 192 1.05 -14.59 -6.95
C LYS A 192 -0.44 -14.63 -6.65
N ALA A 193 -1.19 -13.67 -7.17
CA ALA A 193 -2.63 -13.62 -7.00
C ALA A 193 -3.31 -14.86 -7.64
N SER A 194 -4.26 -15.45 -6.92
CA SER A 194 -5.11 -16.52 -7.43
C SER A 194 -6.21 -16.01 -8.36
N ASP A 195 -6.70 -14.80 -8.11
CA ASP A 195 -7.80 -14.19 -8.85
C ASP A 195 -7.57 -12.67 -9.01
N ILE A 196 -8.12 -12.12 -10.10
CA ILE A 196 -8.26 -10.68 -10.34
C ILE A 196 -9.74 -10.39 -10.53
N HIS A 197 -10.26 -9.48 -9.73
CA HIS A 197 -11.64 -9.04 -9.79
C HIS A 197 -11.71 -7.65 -10.42
N PHE A 198 -12.38 -7.55 -11.57
CA PHE A 198 -12.74 -6.31 -12.24
C PHE A 198 -14.20 -6.02 -11.94
N GLU A 199 -14.48 -5.08 -11.05
CA GLU A 199 -15.80 -4.86 -10.47
C GLU A 199 -16.34 -3.47 -10.80
N PRO A 200 -17.17 -3.35 -11.86
CA PRO A 200 -17.87 -2.10 -12.17
C PRO A 200 -19.07 -1.94 -11.22
N PHE A 201 -19.02 -0.90 -10.39
CA PHE A 201 -20.14 -0.44 -9.59
C PHE A 201 -20.83 0.78 -10.24
N GLU A 202 -21.95 1.21 -9.67
CA GLU A 202 -22.70 2.34 -10.20
C GLU A 202 -21.90 3.65 -10.19
N ASN A 203 -21.06 3.88 -9.18
CA ASN A 203 -20.31 5.12 -9.01
C ASN A 203 -18.79 4.97 -9.07
N GLU A 204 -18.29 3.75 -9.06
CA GLU A 204 -16.85 3.46 -9.03
C GLU A 204 -16.51 2.20 -9.84
N PHE A 205 -15.24 2.03 -10.15
CA PHE A 205 -14.72 0.82 -10.77
C PHE A 205 -13.55 0.32 -9.92
N LYS A 206 -13.67 -0.89 -9.36
CA LYS A 206 -12.66 -1.50 -8.50
C LYS A 206 -11.92 -2.61 -9.19
N ILE A 207 -10.62 -2.71 -8.94
CA ILE A 207 -9.79 -3.85 -9.32
C ILE A 207 -9.19 -4.40 -8.03
N ARG A 208 -9.40 -5.69 -7.76
CA ARG A 208 -8.91 -6.36 -6.56
C ARG A 208 -8.18 -7.64 -6.91
N TYR A 209 -7.08 -7.91 -6.21
CA TYR A 209 -6.35 -9.17 -6.27
C TYR A 209 -6.66 -10.03 -5.05
N ARG A 210 -6.76 -11.33 -5.26
CA ARG A 210 -6.75 -12.28 -4.15
C ARG A 210 -5.35 -12.87 -4.01
N VAL A 211 -4.68 -12.54 -2.90
CA VAL A 211 -3.36 -13.06 -2.53
C VAL A 211 -3.51 -13.76 -1.19
N ASP A 212 -3.11 -15.02 -1.10
CA ASP A 212 -3.19 -15.85 0.11
C ASP A 212 -4.57 -15.84 0.79
N GLY A 213 -5.64 -15.83 -0.04
CA GLY A 213 -7.03 -15.85 0.40
C GLY A 213 -7.64 -14.46 0.69
N SER A 214 -6.84 -13.42 0.88
CA SER A 214 -7.29 -12.05 1.14
C SER A 214 -7.41 -11.22 -0.12
N LEU A 215 -8.42 -10.33 -0.17
CA LEU A 215 -8.63 -9.41 -1.29
C LEU A 215 -7.97 -8.07 -0.99
N TYR A 216 -7.11 -7.63 -1.89
CA TYR A 216 -6.42 -6.33 -1.84
C TYR A 216 -6.92 -5.45 -2.98
N GLU A 217 -7.34 -4.23 -2.65
CA GLU A 217 -7.78 -3.25 -3.65
C GLU A 217 -6.57 -2.54 -4.24
N MET A 218 -6.55 -2.43 -5.57
CA MET A 218 -5.58 -1.58 -6.30
C MET A 218 -6.08 -0.15 -6.37
N ALA A 219 -5.18 0.79 -6.72
CA ALA A 219 -5.58 2.15 -7.05
C ALA A 219 -6.69 2.11 -8.12
N PRO A 220 -7.91 2.62 -7.81
CA PRO A 220 -9.04 2.49 -8.69
C PRO A 220 -8.83 3.34 -9.96
N PRO A 221 -9.01 2.75 -11.17
CA PRO A 221 -9.01 3.55 -12.39
C PRO A 221 -10.26 4.43 -12.45
N PRO A 222 -10.21 5.56 -13.18
CA PRO A 222 -11.39 6.37 -13.42
C PRO A 222 -12.55 5.54 -13.97
N LYS A 223 -13.77 5.78 -13.49
CA LYS A 223 -14.98 5.01 -13.82
C LYS A 223 -15.22 4.89 -15.33
N HIS A 224 -14.96 5.96 -16.09
CA HIS A 224 -15.19 5.97 -17.55
C HIS A 224 -14.32 4.95 -18.30
N LEU A 225 -13.22 4.47 -17.70
CA LEU A 225 -12.36 3.44 -18.26
C LEU A 225 -12.85 2.01 -18.01
N ALA A 226 -13.89 1.81 -17.20
CA ALA A 226 -14.39 0.48 -16.87
C ALA A 226 -14.79 -0.30 -18.12
N LEU A 227 -15.53 0.33 -19.02
CA LEU A 227 -16.02 -0.32 -20.23
C LEU A 227 -14.88 -0.69 -21.21
N PRO A 228 -13.94 0.20 -21.56
CA PRO A 228 -12.77 -0.13 -22.38
C PRO A 228 -11.91 -1.25 -21.76
N ILE A 229 -11.65 -1.20 -20.45
CA ILE A 229 -10.84 -2.21 -19.75
C ILE A 229 -11.52 -3.59 -19.80
N ILE A 230 -12.82 -3.68 -19.47
CA ILE A 230 -13.58 -4.93 -19.52
C ILE A 230 -13.65 -5.45 -20.96
N SER A 231 -13.86 -4.57 -21.95
CA SER A 231 -13.86 -4.95 -23.36
C SER A 231 -12.51 -5.52 -23.78
N ARG A 232 -11.40 -4.93 -23.32
CA ARG A 232 -10.06 -5.47 -23.57
C ARG A 232 -9.86 -6.87 -22.99
N VAL A 233 -10.29 -7.11 -21.76
CA VAL A 233 -10.24 -8.44 -21.11
C VAL A 233 -11.04 -9.45 -21.94
N LYS A 234 -12.23 -9.06 -22.44
CA LYS A 234 -13.05 -9.92 -23.30
C LYS A 234 -12.35 -10.24 -24.64
N VAL A 235 -11.75 -9.23 -25.28
CA VAL A 235 -10.97 -9.43 -26.52
C VAL A 235 -9.85 -10.44 -26.29
N MET A 236 -9.07 -10.26 -25.21
CA MET A 236 -7.93 -11.14 -24.88
C MET A 236 -8.36 -12.58 -24.59
N SER A 237 -9.58 -12.79 -24.11
CA SER A 237 -10.14 -14.10 -23.77
C SER A 237 -11.06 -14.69 -24.85
N ASN A 238 -11.14 -14.06 -26.04
CA ASN A 238 -12.05 -14.46 -27.13
C ASN A 238 -13.53 -14.50 -26.73
N MET A 239 -13.96 -13.61 -25.83
CA MET A 239 -15.35 -13.44 -25.44
C MET A 239 -16.07 -12.44 -26.34
N ASN A 240 -17.41 -12.52 -26.40
CA ASN A 240 -18.23 -11.58 -27.14
C ASN A 240 -18.32 -10.23 -26.42
N ILE A 241 -17.78 -9.15 -27.02
CA ILE A 241 -17.75 -7.81 -26.45
C ILE A 241 -19.16 -7.20 -26.36
N ALA A 242 -20.03 -7.51 -27.33
CA ALA A 242 -21.38 -6.96 -27.41
C ALA A 242 -22.32 -7.56 -26.35
N GLU A 243 -22.04 -8.77 -25.87
CA GLU A 243 -22.87 -9.43 -24.86
C GLU A 243 -22.51 -8.94 -23.44
N ARG A 244 -23.51 -8.42 -22.71
CA ARG A 244 -23.36 -7.85 -21.38
C ARG A 244 -24.30 -8.42 -20.33
N ARG A 245 -25.20 -9.31 -20.73
CA ARG A 245 -26.30 -9.77 -19.88
C ARG A 245 -26.14 -11.18 -19.38
N VAL A 246 -25.38 -11.99 -20.10
CA VAL A 246 -25.16 -13.41 -19.73
C VAL A 246 -23.70 -13.65 -19.38
N PRO A 247 -23.42 -14.56 -18.43
CA PRO A 247 -22.07 -15.00 -18.14
C PRO A 247 -21.38 -15.59 -19.37
N GLN A 248 -20.08 -15.31 -19.47
CA GLN A 248 -19.22 -15.88 -20.51
C GLN A 248 -17.97 -16.44 -19.85
N ASP A 249 -17.36 -17.40 -20.49
CA ASP A 249 -16.05 -17.93 -20.13
C ASP A 249 -15.10 -17.86 -21.33
N GLY A 250 -13.82 -17.78 -21.05
CA GLY A 250 -12.78 -17.68 -22.06
C GLY A 250 -11.40 -17.89 -21.45
N ARG A 251 -10.38 -17.90 -22.30
CA ARG A 251 -9.01 -18.15 -21.87
C ARG A 251 -8.07 -17.09 -22.41
N ILE A 252 -7.28 -16.47 -21.51
CA ILE A 252 -6.17 -15.61 -21.88
C ILE A 252 -4.90 -16.46 -21.92
N VAL A 253 -4.17 -16.40 -23.03
CA VAL A 253 -2.84 -17.02 -23.16
C VAL A 253 -1.86 -15.87 -23.41
N LYS A 254 -0.93 -15.69 -22.49
CA LYS A 254 0.16 -14.71 -22.61
C LYS A 254 1.48 -15.48 -22.62
N GLN A 255 2.30 -15.15 -23.62
CA GLN A 255 3.66 -15.69 -23.75
C GLN A 255 4.64 -14.72 -23.08
#